data_2e71cf06e7e61a0aeb7cdab19770cf80
#
_entry.id   2e71cf06e7e61a0aeb7cdab19770cf80
#
_cell.length_a   1.000
_cell.length_b   1.000
_cell.length_c   1.000
_cell.angle_alpha   90.00
_cell.angle_beta   90.00
_cell.angle_gamma   90.00
#
_symmetry.space_group_name_H-M   'P 1'
#
loop_
_entity.id
_entity.type
_entity.pdbx_description
1 polymer ?
#
loop_
_entity_poly.entity_id
_entity_poly.type
_entity_poly.pdbx_seq_one_letter_code
_entity_poly.pdbx_strand_id
1 'polypeptide(L)'
;MSTYNHDNHDCRERVILEEYEKLSPDLIFEIIRHDGEEELERKTKPLILSGLAAGIIISFSFYFKAILAMYVGHTLWAEAISGFGYTTGFLMVILGRLQLFTENTITTVLPFMKHPNMENLMKLFRLWAIVLSANFVGTFIAALFLWLPAFAQPGITEALSELSAHI
;
A
#
# COMPACT_ATOMS: atom_id res chain seq x y z
N MET A 1 -11.35 55.00 9.68
CA MET A 1 -12.27 53.94 9.19
C MET A 1 -11.49 52.81 8.55
N SER A 2 -10.37 52.33 9.19
CA SER A 2 -9.45 51.35 8.58
C SER A 2 -9.02 50.20 9.53
N THR A 3 -9.59 50.10 10.71
CA THR A 3 -9.24 49.08 11.72
C THR A 3 -10.11 47.82 11.64
N TYR A 4 -11.26 47.86 10.96
CA TYR A 4 -12.22 46.74 10.90
C TYR A 4 -11.83 45.60 9.94
N ASN A 5 -10.89 45.86 9.03
CA ASN A 5 -10.52 44.88 8.02
C ASN A 5 -9.31 43.98 8.42
N HIS A 6 -8.51 44.43 9.40
CA HIS A 6 -7.32 43.70 9.85
C HIS A 6 -7.68 42.53 10.79
N ASP A 7 -8.67 42.75 11.69
CA ASP A 7 -9.09 41.72 12.64
C ASP A 7 -9.79 40.51 11.96
N ASN A 8 -10.48 40.77 10.84
CA ASN A 8 -11.18 39.71 10.10
C ASN A 8 -10.25 38.84 9.27
N HIS A 9 -9.10 39.37 8.83
CA HIS A 9 -8.05 38.62 8.16
C HIS A 9 -7.30 37.72 9.15
N ASP A 10 -6.96 38.26 10.31
CA ASP A 10 -6.25 37.55 11.37
C ASP A 10 -7.09 36.41 11.96
N CYS A 11 -8.41 36.62 12.08
CA CYS A 11 -9.36 35.58 12.50
C CYS A 11 -9.49 34.44 11.47
N ARG A 12 -9.50 34.76 10.19
CA ARG A 12 -9.55 33.75 9.12
C ARG A 12 -8.22 32.97 9.01
N GLU A 13 -7.09 33.65 9.14
CA GLU A 13 -5.79 32.99 9.17
C GLU A 13 -5.65 32.07 10.38
N ARG A 14 -6.12 32.46 11.56
CA ARG A 14 -6.12 31.60 12.76
C ARG A 14 -7.02 30.38 12.60
N VAL A 15 -8.21 30.53 12.04
CA VAL A 15 -9.12 29.40 11.77
C VAL A 15 -8.51 28.44 10.74
N ILE A 16 -7.83 28.97 9.71
CA ILE A 16 -7.12 28.16 8.73
C ILE A 16 -5.91 27.47 9.39
N LEU A 17 -5.15 28.15 10.25
CA LEU A 17 -4.02 27.57 10.97
C LEU A 17 -4.47 26.54 12.00
N GLU A 18 -5.62 26.72 12.67
CA GLU A 18 -6.22 25.72 13.57
C GLU A 18 -6.76 24.50 12.77
N GLU A 19 -7.25 24.71 11.56
CA GLU A 19 -7.67 23.62 10.66
C GLU A 19 -6.49 22.85 10.07
N TYR A 20 -5.30 23.50 9.97
CA TYR A 20 -4.02 22.87 9.63
C TYR A 20 -3.22 22.40 10.86
N GLU A 21 -3.65 22.75 12.10
CA GLU A 21 -3.08 22.15 13.30
C GLU A 21 -3.30 20.63 13.23
N LYS A 22 -2.20 19.91 13.41
CA LYS A 22 -2.08 18.44 13.33
C LYS A 22 -3.38 17.77 13.76
N LEU A 23 -3.97 17.03 12.83
CA LEU A 23 -5.12 16.17 13.09
C LEU A 23 -4.93 15.47 14.44
N SER A 24 -5.87 15.66 15.37
CA SER A 24 -5.76 15.00 16.67
C SER A 24 -5.67 13.49 16.49
N PRO A 25 -4.98 12.76 17.33
CA PRO A 25 -4.91 11.29 17.25
C PRO A 25 -6.29 10.64 17.19
N ASP A 26 -7.26 11.20 17.90
CA ASP A 26 -8.65 10.71 17.89
C ASP A 26 -9.32 10.89 16.53
N LEU A 27 -9.09 12.04 15.87
CA LEU A 27 -9.62 12.29 14.54
C LEU A 27 -8.96 11.39 13.48
N ILE A 28 -7.65 11.17 13.57
CA ILE A 28 -6.93 10.23 12.70
C ILE A 28 -7.50 8.82 12.88
N PHE A 29 -7.73 8.40 14.11
CA PHE A 29 -8.32 7.10 14.41
C PHE A 29 -9.73 6.96 13.79
N GLU A 30 -10.59 7.98 13.93
CA GLU A 30 -11.95 7.96 13.36
C GLU A 30 -11.92 7.94 11.82
N ILE A 31 -10.99 8.64 11.18
CA ILE A 31 -10.83 8.61 9.72
C ILE A 31 -10.45 7.20 9.26
N ILE A 32 -9.41 6.59 9.87
CA ILE A 32 -8.95 5.24 9.50
C ILE A 32 -10.05 4.21 9.77
N ARG A 33 -10.80 4.37 10.86
CA ARG A 33 -11.93 3.50 11.17
C ARG A 33 -13.04 3.59 10.12
N HIS A 34 -13.38 4.80 9.71
CA HIS A 34 -14.40 5.04 8.66
C HIS A 34 -13.97 4.43 7.33
N ASP A 35 -12.71 4.61 6.93
CA ASP A 35 -12.15 3.96 5.75
C ASP A 35 -12.25 2.43 5.85
N GLY A 36 -11.99 1.88 7.05
CA GLY A 36 -12.15 0.45 7.30
C GLY A 36 -13.60 -0.05 7.17
N GLU A 37 -14.58 0.74 7.59
CA GLU A 37 -16.01 0.41 7.41
C GLU A 37 -16.40 0.38 5.93
N GLU A 38 -15.95 1.37 5.15
CA GLU A 38 -16.18 1.40 3.70
C GLU A 38 -15.56 0.19 3.00
N GLU A 39 -14.36 -0.22 3.41
CA GLU A 39 -13.70 -1.40 2.84
C GLU A 39 -14.45 -2.70 3.17
N LEU A 40 -14.99 -2.87 4.38
CA LEU A 40 -15.79 -4.04 4.76
C LEU A 40 -17.08 -4.18 3.93
N GLU A 41 -17.64 -3.06 3.47
CA GLU A 41 -18.86 -3.03 2.65
C GLU A 41 -18.59 -3.12 1.14
N ARG A 42 -17.34 -3.05 0.73
CA ARG A 42 -16.94 -3.06 -0.68
C ARG A 42 -17.39 -4.32 -1.40
N LYS A 43 -17.86 -4.14 -2.64
CA LYS A 43 -18.32 -5.24 -3.51
C LYS A 43 -17.16 -6.16 -3.89
N THR A 44 -17.44 -7.46 -4.03
CA THR A 44 -16.43 -8.49 -4.33
C THR A 44 -15.65 -8.25 -5.63
N LYS A 45 -16.31 -7.83 -6.71
CA LYS A 45 -15.65 -7.61 -8.02
C LYS A 45 -14.55 -6.55 -7.98
N PRO A 46 -14.79 -5.32 -7.46
CA PRO A 46 -13.72 -4.34 -7.28
C PRO A 46 -12.59 -4.82 -6.37
N LEU A 47 -12.90 -5.57 -5.29
CA LEU A 47 -11.89 -6.13 -4.39
C LEU A 47 -10.96 -7.09 -5.12
N ILE A 48 -11.51 -8.02 -5.91
CA ILE A 48 -10.71 -8.98 -6.69
C ILE A 48 -9.82 -8.26 -7.70
N LEU A 49 -10.37 -7.33 -8.48
CA LEU A 49 -9.60 -6.62 -9.51
C LEU A 49 -8.48 -5.78 -8.89
N SER A 50 -8.78 -5.05 -7.82
CA SER A 50 -7.80 -4.23 -7.12
C SER A 50 -6.75 -5.08 -6.42
N GLY A 51 -7.13 -6.21 -5.81
CA GLY A 51 -6.20 -7.16 -5.22
C GLY A 51 -5.29 -7.84 -6.24
N LEU A 52 -5.81 -8.23 -7.41
CA LEU A 52 -5.00 -8.75 -8.52
C LEU A 52 -3.97 -7.72 -8.98
N ALA A 53 -4.42 -6.47 -9.21
CA ALA A 53 -3.54 -5.39 -9.60
C ALA A 53 -2.45 -5.13 -8.54
N ALA A 54 -2.83 -5.11 -7.24
CA ALA A 54 -1.87 -4.96 -6.14
C ALA A 54 -0.82 -6.08 -6.14
N GLY A 55 -1.25 -7.34 -6.30
CA GLY A 55 -0.34 -8.48 -6.36
C GLY A 55 0.64 -8.42 -7.53
N ILE A 56 0.18 -7.99 -8.71
CA ILE A 56 1.05 -7.79 -9.88
C ILE A 56 2.04 -6.66 -9.59
N ILE A 57 1.57 -5.51 -9.13
CA ILE A 57 2.39 -4.31 -8.96
C ILE A 57 3.40 -4.49 -7.83
N ILE A 58 3.02 -5.11 -6.70
CA ILE A 58 3.97 -5.36 -5.60
C ILE A 58 5.13 -6.26 -6.03
N SER A 59 4.93 -7.14 -7.01
CA SER A 59 5.98 -7.99 -7.56
C SER A 59 7.07 -7.18 -8.27
N PHE A 60 6.75 -6.00 -8.80
CA PHE A 60 7.74 -5.10 -9.36
C PHE A 60 8.73 -4.56 -8.32
N SER A 61 8.36 -4.51 -7.03
CA SER A 61 9.31 -4.18 -5.96
C SER A 61 10.53 -5.11 -6.00
N PHE A 62 10.29 -6.40 -6.14
CA PHE A 62 11.35 -7.39 -6.20
C PHE A 62 12.17 -7.29 -7.49
N TYR A 63 11.49 -7.05 -8.60
CA TYR A 63 12.11 -6.87 -9.90
C TYR A 63 13.01 -5.61 -9.96
N PHE A 64 12.54 -4.48 -9.47
CA PHE A 64 13.33 -3.25 -9.40
C PHE A 64 14.51 -3.36 -8.43
N LYS A 65 14.32 -4.06 -7.30
CA LYS A 65 15.44 -4.38 -6.39
C LYS A 65 16.52 -5.18 -7.12
N ALA A 66 16.14 -6.20 -7.90
CA ALA A 66 17.07 -7.01 -8.66
C ALA A 66 17.81 -6.20 -9.73
N ILE A 67 17.11 -5.34 -10.46
CA ILE A 67 17.74 -4.45 -11.44
C ILE A 67 18.77 -3.54 -10.77
N LEU A 68 18.43 -2.87 -9.69
CA LEU A 68 19.35 -1.98 -9.00
C LEU A 68 20.54 -2.75 -8.42
N ALA A 69 20.33 -3.92 -7.84
CA ALA A 69 21.40 -4.77 -7.34
C ALA A 69 22.39 -5.15 -8.45
N MET A 70 21.89 -5.48 -9.64
CA MET A 70 22.72 -5.80 -10.81
C MET A 70 23.60 -4.61 -11.23
N TYR A 71 23.05 -3.38 -11.24
CA TYR A 71 23.81 -2.19 -11.68
C TYR A 71 24.77 -1.65 -10.61
N VAL A 72 24.45 -1.78 -9.33
CA VAL A 72 25.27 -1.26 -8.23
C VAL A 72 26.43 -2.22 -7.89
N GLY A 73 26.28 -3.51 -8.19
CA GLY A 73 27.26 -4.54 -7.89
C GLY A 73 27.52 -4.70 -6.39
N HIS A 74 28.69 -5.20 -6.00
CA HIS A 74 29.06 -5.49 -4.61
C HIS A 74 29.74 -4.29 -3.92
N THR A 75 29.04 -3.17 -3.81
CA THR A 75 29.54 -1.98 -3.09
C THR A 75 28.98 -1.95 -1.66
N LEU A 76 29.62 -1.19 -0.76
CA LEU A 76 29.13 -1.01 0.62
C LEU A 76 27.70 -0.42 0.70
N TRP A 77 27.28 0.30 -0.33
CA TRP A 77 25.96 0.92 -0.44
C TRP A 77 24.96 0.13 -1.29
N ALA A 78 25.39 -1.01 -1.82
CA ALA A 78 24.57 -1.80 -2.75
C ALA A 78 23.20 -2.16 -2.16
N GLU A 79 23.19 -2.59 -0.91
CA GLU A 79 21.96 -3.00 -0.23
C GLU A 79 21.03 -1.83 0.04
N ALA A 80 21.58 -0.68 0.43
CA ALA A 80 20.80 0.53 0.62
C ALA A 80 20.17 1.02 -0.69
N ILE A 81 20.95 1.06 -1.77
CA ILE A 81 20.48 1.54 -3.08
C ILE A 81 19.45 0.55 -3.67
N SER A 82 19.72 -0.74 -3.62
CA SER A 82 18.77 -1.75 -4.10
C SER A 82 17.48 -1.76 -3.30
N GLY A 83 17.54 -1.42 -2.00
CA GLY A 83 16.39 -1.23 -1.14
C GLY A 83 15.41 -0.15 -1.65
N PHE A 84 15.90 0.92 -2.28
CA PHE A 84 15.02 1.90 -2.95
C PHE A 84 14.22 1.29 -4.09
N GLY A 85 14.79 0.35 -4.84
CA GLY A 85 14.04 -0.41 -5.84
C GLY A 85 12.86 -1.16 -5.25
N TYR A 86 13.05 -1.74 -4.07
CA TYR A 86 11.99 -2.44 -3.35
C TYR A 86 10.82 -1.54 -2.95
N THR A 87 11.07 -0.28 -2.62
CA THR A 87 9.99 0.67 -2.25
C THR A 87 9.08 1.05 -3.41
N THR A 88 9.53 0.90 -4.65
CA THR A 88 8.80 1.36 -5.84
C THR A 88 7.43 0.70 -5.98
N GLY A 89 7.33 -0.62 -5.81
CA GLY A 89 6.04 -1.30 -5.91
C GLY A 89 5.09 -0.94 -4.77
N PHE A 90 5.60 -0.73 -3.55
CA PHE A 90 4.79 -0.24 -2.43
C PHE A 90 4.23 1.15 -2.70
N LEU A 91 5.07 2.07 -3.19
CA LEU A 91 4.61 3.41 -3.57
C LEU A 91 3.52 3.36 -4.65
N MET A 92 3.68 2.50 -5.66
CA MET A 92 2.66 2.32 -6.70
C MET A 92 1.35 1.78 -6.14
N VAL A 93 1.39 0.82 -5.20
CA VAL A 93 0.19 0.25 -4.56
C VAL A 93 -0.50 1.30 -3.70
N ILE A 94 0.25 2.04 -2.86
CA ILE A 94 -0.30 3.07 -1.97
C ILE A 94 -0.91 4.23 -2.77
N LEU A 95 -0.16 4.77 -3.76
CA LEU A 95 -0.65 5.88 -4.59
C LEU A 95 -1.83 5.46 -5.48
N GLY A 96 -1.85 4.19 -5.93
CA GLY A 96 -2.95 3.61 -6.68
C GLY A 96 -4.16 3.22 -5.83
N ARG A 97 -4.09 3.35 -4.50
CA ARG A 97 -5.12 2.89 -3.54
C ARG A 97 -5.59 1.47 -3.84
N LEU A 98 -4.61 0.59 -4.10
CA LEU A 98 -4.89 -0.80 -4.46
C LEU A 98 -5.01 -1.65 -3.20
N GLN A 99 -5.79 -2.72 -3.30
CA GLN A 99 -6.09 -3.60 -2.17
C GLN A 99 -4.93 -4.55 -1.89
N LEU A 100 -4.06 -4.16 -0.96
CA LEU A 100 -2.99 -5.03 -0.46
C LEU A 100 -3.40 -5.64 0.89
N PHE A 101 -3.26 -6.95 1.02
CA PHE A 101 -3.68 -7.69 2.20
C PHE A 101 -3.05 -7.14 3.50
N THR A 102 -1.76 -6.85 3.47
CA THR A 102 -1.02 -6.36 4.63
C THR A 102 -1.50 -4.98 5.13
N GLU A 103 -1.96 -4.13 4.23
CA GLU A 103 -2.55 -2.82 4.55
C GLU A 103 -3.95 -3.00 5.15
N ASN A 104 -4.76 -3.86 4.55
CA ASN A 104 -6.13 -4.11 4.98
C ASN A 104 -6.24 -4.84 6.32
N THR A 105 -5.18 -5.46 6.83
CA THR A 105 -5.24 -6.15 8.13
C THR A 105 -5.46 -5.17 9.28
N ILE A 106 -4.86 -4.00 9.26
CA ILE A 106 -4.98 -3.01 10.35
C ILE A 106 -6.28 -2.21 10.19
N THR A 107 -6.52 -1.64 9.02
CA THR A 107 -7.64 -0.72 8.78
C THR A 107 -8.99 -1.38 9.04
N THR A 108 -9.17 -2.63 8.62
CA THR A 108 -10.45 -3.33 8.75
C THR A 108 -10.69 -3.98 10.12
N VAL A 109 -9.66 -4.14 10.95
CA VAL A 109 -9.82 -4.61 12.33
C VAL A 109 -10.40 -3.52 13.25
N LEU A 110 -10.10 -2.24 12.98
CA LEU A 110 -10.58 -1.13 13.82
C LEU A 110 -12.11 -1.05 13.92
N PRO A 111 -12.89 -1.13 12.82
CA PRO A 111 -14.35 -1.19 12.89
C PRO A 111 -14.87 -2.40 13.66
N PHE A 112 -14.23 -3.56 13.48
CA PHE A 112 -14.60 -4.77 14.22
C PHE A 112 -14.37 -4.62 15.73
N MET A 113 -13.27 -3.99 16.15
CA MET A 113 -12.98 -3.77 17.58
C MET A 113 -14.00 -2.84 18.24
N LYS A 114 -14.54 -1.87 17.50
CA LYS A 114 -15.58 -0.95 18.02
C LYS A 114 -16.94 -1.65 18.20
N HIS A 115 -17.30 -2.52 17.26
CA HIS A 115 -18.56 -3.26 17.27
C HIS A 115 -18.31 -4.75 17.02
N PRO A 116 -17.84 -5.50 18.03
CA PRO A 116 -17.52 -6.91 17.92
C PRO A 116 -18.82 -7.73 17.80
N ASN A 117 -19.23 -8.02 16.60
CA ASN A 117 -20.36 -8.90 16.31
C ASN A 117 -19.99 -9.93 15.24
N MET A 118 -20.76 -11.02 15.15
CA MET A 118 -20.48 -12.11 14.22
C MET A 118 -20.61 -11.67 12.74
N GLU A 119 -21.47 -10.70 12.46
CA GLU A 119 -21.65 -10.17 11.11
C GLU A 119 -20.39 -9.43 10.63
N ASN A 120 -19.85 -8.53 11.45
CA ASN A 120 -18.62 -7.80 11.13
C ASN A 120 -17.40 -8.73 11.06
N LEU A 121 -17.36 -9.75 11.92
CA LEU A 121 -16.31 -10.78 11.84
C LEU A 121 -16.36 -11.53 10.51
N MET A 122 -17.55 -11.89 10.04
CA MET A 122 -17.71 -12.60 8.75
C MET A 122 -17.36 -11.70 7.56
N LYS A 123 -17.72 -10.41 7.61
CA LYS A 123 -17.31 -9.40 6.61
C LYS A 123 -15.78 -9.27 6.56
N LEU A 124 -15.12 -9.22 7.72
CA LEU A 124 -13.67 -9.15 7.86
C LEU A 124 -12.97 -10.36 7.22
N PHE A 125 -13.37 -11.57 7.59
CA PHE A 125 -12.80 -12.79 7.02
C PHE A 125 -13.06 -12.93 5.51
N ARG A 126 -14.25 -12.54 5.05
CA ARG A 126 -14.57 -12.50 3.63
C ARG A 126 -13.61 -11.58 2.87
N LEU A 127 -13.41 -10.35 3.37
CA LEU A 127 -12.51 -9.37 2.75
C LEU A 127 -11.08 -9.92 2.72
N TRP A 128 -10.58 -10.42 3.85
CA TRP A 128 -9.24 -10.98 3.95
C TRP A 128 -9.02 -12.15 2.99
N ALA A 129 -9.94 -13.08 2.92
CA ALA A 129 -9.85 -14.23 2.02
C ALA A 129 -9.80 -13.80 0.56
N ILE A 130 -10.65 -12.84 0.16
CA ILE A 130 -10.71 -12.34 -1.22
C ILE A 130 -9.42 -11.61 -1.58
N VAL A 131 -8.98 -10.65 -0.76
CA VAL A 131 -7.81 -9.83 -1.06
C VAL A 131 -6.53 -10.66 -1.04
N LEU A 132 -6.36 -11.53 -0.03
CA LEU A 132 -5.21 -12.42 0.06
C LEU A 132 -5.11 -13.34 -1.18
N SER A 133 -6.22 -14.00 -1.54
CA SER A 133 -6.25 -14.88 -2.72
C SER A 133 -5.97 -14.10 -4.00
N ALA A 134 -6.53 -12.90 -4.15
CA ALA A 134 -6.30 -12.07 -5.32
C ALA A 134 -4.85 -11.59 -5.40
N ASN A 135 -4.23 -11.19 -4.27
CA ASN A 135 -2.82 -10.83 -4.23
C ASN A 135 -1.94 -12.02 -4.63
N PHE A 136 -2.19 -13.23 -4.11
CA PHE A 136 -1.44 -14.42 -4.49
C PHE A 136 -1.55 -14.74 -5.98
N VAL A 137 -2.76 -14.68 -6.54
CA VAL A 137 -2.95 -14.90 -7.98
C VAL A 137 -2.23 -13.82 -8.79
N GLY A 138 -2.29 -12.55 -8.35
CA GLY A 138 -1.60 -11.44 -8.99
C GLY A 138 -0.07 -11.63 -8.99
N THR A 139 0.51 -11.99 -7.85
CA THR A 139 1.96 -12.27 -7.76
C THR A 139 2.37 -13.48 -8.60
N PHE A 140 1.54 -14.51 -8.66
CA PHE A 140 1.80 -15.68 -9.50
C PHE A 140 1.77 -15.33 -10.99
N ILE A 141 0.82 -14.50 -11.43
CA ILE A 141 0.77 -13.99 -12.81
C ILE A 141 2.03 -13.18 -13.13
N ALA A 142 2.45 -12.29 -12.23
CA ALA A 142 3.69 -11.52 -12.40
C ALA A 142 4.92 -12.43 -12.50
N ALA A 143 5.02 -13.44 -11.65
CA ALA A 143 6.11 -14.42 -11.68
C ALA A 143 6.16 -15.18 -13.01
N LEU A 144 5.00 -15.60 -13.54
CA LEU A 144 4.93 -16.23 -14.86
C LEU A 144 5.39 -15.29 -15.97
N PHE A 145 5.00 -14.01 -15.90
CA PHE A 145 5.46 -13.01 -16.88
C PHE A 145 6.98 -12.82 -16.84
N LEU A 146 7.56 -12.72 -15.65
CA LEU A 146 9.01 -12.56 -15.47
C LEU A 146 9.80 -13.79 -15.91
N TRP A 147 9.17 -14.96 -15.92
CA TRP A 147 9.79 -16.21 -16.40
C TRP A 147 9.79 -16.31 -17.94
N LEU A 148 9.00 -15.50 -18.66
CA LEU A 148 9.00 -15.50 -20.12
C LEU A 148 10.36 -15.01 -20.66
N PRO A 149 10.89 -15.63 -21.74
CA PRO A 149 12.21 -15.28 -22.32
C PRO A 149 12.34 -13.80 -22.71
N ALA A 150 11.23 -13.13 -23.02
CA ALA A 150 11.21 -11.72 -23.37
C ALA A 150 11.63 -10.80 -22.20
N PHE A 151 11.43 -11.25 -20.96
CA PHE A 151 11.74 -10.49 -19.74
C PHE A 151 12.90 -11.12 -18.94
N ALA A 152 13.24 -12.36 -19.22
CA ALA A 152 14.33 -13.10 -18.59
C ALA A 152 15.69 -12.68 -19.17
N GLN A 153 16.18 -11.50 -18.78
CA GLN A 153 17.57 -11.13 -19.06
C GLN A 153 18.49 -11.92 -18.11
N PRO A 154 19.59 -12.52 -18.62
CA PRO A 154 20.44 -13.40 -17.81
C PRO A 154 20.90 -12.78 -16.49
N GLY A 155 21.35 -11.53 -16.48
CA GLY A 155 21.80 -10.86 -15.26
C GLY A 155 20.67 -10.57 -14.26
N ILE A 156 19.46 -10.28 -14.73
CA ILE A 156 18.30 -10.05 -13.85
C ILE A 156 17.81 -11.37 -13.24
N THR A 157 17.80 -12.45 -14.03
CA THR A 157 17.41 -13.77 -13.55
C THR A 157 18.35 -14.28 -12.46
N GLU A 158 19.64 -14.04 -12.62
CA GLU A 158 20.69 -14.39 -11.63
C GLU A 158 20.48 -13.58 -10.34
N ALA A 159 20.32 -12.25 -10.44
CA ALA A 159 20.03 -11.38 -9.30
C ALA A 159 18.72 -11.74 -8.58
N LEU A 160 17.68 -12.12 -9.31
CA LEU A 160 16.41 -12.59 -8.72
C LEU A 160 16.60 -13.91 -7.97
N SER A 161 17.40 -14.83 -8.51
CA SER A 161 17.67 -16.11 -7.85
C SER A 161 18.50 -15.93 -6.58
N GLU A 162 19.50 -15.06 -6.59
CA GLU A 162 20.30 -14.72 -5.41
C GLU A 162 19.44 -14.07 -4.32
N LEU A 163 18.60 -13.07 -4.69
CA LEU A 163 17.70 -12.43 -3.74
C LEU A 163 16.70 -13.41 -3.13
N SER A 164 16.20 -14.38 -3.91
CA SER A 164 15.26 -15.40 -3.41
C SER A 164 15.91 -16.40 -2.47
N ALA A 165 17.20 -16.65 -2.60
CA ALA A 165 17.96 -17.56 -1.73
C ALA A 165 18.28 -16.95 -0.35
N HIS A 166 18.18 -15.63 -0.20
CA HIS A 166 18.44 -14.90 1.04
C HIS A 166 17.17 -14.60 1.86
N ILE A 167 15.99 -15.02 1.40
CA ILE A 167 14.70 -14.93 2.12
C ILE A 167 14.40 -16.25 2.80
#